data_37bcad3f32d9fc48eced9be14e4dfb27
#
_entry.id   37bcad3f32d9fc48eced9be14e4dfb27
#
_cell.length_a   1.000
_cell.length_b   1.000
_cell.length_c   1.000
_cell.angle_alpha   90.00
_cell.angle_beta   90.00
_cell.angle_gamma   90.00
#
_symmetry.space_group_name_H-M   'P 1'
#
loop_
_entity.id
_entity.type
_entity.pdbx_description
1 polymer ?
#
loop_
_entity_poly.entity_id
_entity_poly.type
_entity_poly.pdbx_seq_one_letter_code
_entity_poly.pdbx_strand_id
1 'polypeptide(L)'
;ILLAMMSSGMNGQNFAFNGYLPIDKADRKSKLKQLEKRSFDEQQSQLFIETPYRNNSILEDLSTVLHPETRICVACDLTLPSEYIKTQTAKDWKFSKMDFHKRPALFIIQKD
;
A
#
# COMPACT_ATOMS: atom_id res chain seq x y z
N ILE A 1 2.18 -0.83 12.69
CA ILE A 1 1.37 0.15 11.92
C ILE A 1 1.91 1.56 12.14
N LEU A 2 2.05 2.00 13.38
CA LEU A 2 2.58 3.34 13.66
C LEU A 2 4.00 3.51 13.16
N LEU A 3 4.84 2.50 13.30
CA LEU A 3 6.22 2.55 12.82
C LEU A 3 6.25 2.71 11.29
N ALA A 4 5.39 1.99 10.58
CA ALA A 4 5.28 2.10 9.13
C ALA A 4 4.83 3.51 8.72
N MET A 5 3.83 4.09 9.41
CA MET A 5 3.38 5.45 9.13
C MET A 5 4.47 6.47 9.33
N MET A 6 5.20 6.38 10.43
CA MET A 6 6.29 7.30 10.73
C MET A 6 7.41 7.22 9.69
N SER A 7 7.66 6.02 9.17
CA SER A 7 8.75 5.78 8.22
C SER A 7 8.36 6.05 6.77
N SER A 8 7.06 6.11 6.46
CA SER A 8 6.56 6.22 5.09
C SER A 8 6.71 7.62 4.49
N GLY A 9 6.79 8.65 5.33
CA GLY A 9 6.75 10.04 4.88
C GLY A 9 5.37 10.50 4.43
N MET A 10 4.33 9.70 4.66
CA MET A 10 2.95 10.04 4.32
C MET A 10 2.22 10.70 5.47
N ASN A 11 0.96 11.13 5.23
CA ASN A 11 0.16 11.83 6.22
C ASN A 11 -0.12 10.95 7.45
N GLY A 12 0.54 11.26 8.55
CA GLY A 12 0.35 10.56 9.83
C GLY A 12 -0.65 11.24 10.75
N GLN A 13 -1.17 12.41 10.38
CA GLN A 13 -2.16 13.12 11.18
C GLN A 13 -3.58 12.57 10.96
N ASN A 14 -3.82 12.03 9.78
CA ASN A 14 -5.11 11.46 9.41
C ASN A 14 -4.88 10.21 8.59
N PHE A 15 -5.14 9.05 9.19
CA PHE A 15 -4.94 7.77 8.51
C PHE A 15 -5.98 6.76 9.01
N ALA A 16 -6.29 5.78 8.17
CA ALA A 16 -7.21 4.71 8.49
C ALA A 16 -6.58 3.36 8.21
N PHE A 17 -6.71 2.43 9.14
CA PHE A 17 -6.30 1.05 8.94
C PHE A 17 -7.51 0.23 8.51
N ASN A 18 -7.42 -0.39 7.34
CA ASN A 18 -8.53 -1.09 6.70
C ASN A 18 -8.44 -2.62 6.82
N GLY A 19 -7.40 -3.16 7.45
CA GLY A 19 -7.20 -4.59 7.56
C GLY A 19 -6.88 -5.22 6.22
N TYR A 20 -7.53 -6.36 5.91
CA TYR A 20 -7.31 -7.07 4.65
C TYR A 20 -8.21 -6.52 3.55
N LEU A 21 -7.68 -6.52 2.32
CA LEU A 21 -8.50 -6.24 1.14
C LEU A 21 -9.31 -7.49 0.74
N PRO A 22 -10.40 -7.31 -0.03
CA PRO A 22 -11.16 -8.46 -0.53
C PRO A 22 -10.30 -9.42 -1.34
N ILE A 23 -10.59 -10.72 -1.23
CA ILE A 23 -9.87 -11.75 -1.97
C ILE A 23 -10.25 -11.74 -3.45
N ASP A 24 -11.55 -11.55 -3.75
CA ASP A 24 -12.04 -11.46 -5.12
C ASP A 24 -11.40 -10.29 -5.84
N LYS A 25 -10.86 -10.55 -7.03
CA LYS A 25 -10.09 -9.54 -7.76
C LYS A 25 -10.93 -8.32 -8.15
N ALA A 26 -12.17 -8.53 -8.57
CA ALA A 26 -13.07 -7.44 -8.95
C ALA A 26 -13.44 -6.59 -7.74
N ASP A 27 -13.78 -7.22 -6.60
CA ASP A 27 -14.10 -6.54 -5.36
C ASP A 27 -12.88 -5.78 -4.82
N ARG A 28 -11.70 -6.36 -4.96
CA ARG A 28 -10.45 -5.73 -4.54
C ARG A 28 -10.17 -4.45 -5.34
N LYS A 29 -10.35 -4.50 -6.66
CA LYS A 29 -10.18 -3.32 -7.52
C LYS A 29 -11.15 -2.22 -7.15
N SER A 30 -12.41 -2.57 -6.92
CA SER A 30 -13.45 -1.62 -6.50
C SER A 30 -13.09 -0.98 -5.15
N LYS A 31 -12.63 -1.80 -4.20
CA LYS A 31 -12.24 -1.30 -2.87
C LYS A 31 -11.03 -0.39 -2.97
N LEU A 32 -10.04 -0.72 -3.79
CA LEU A 32 -8.86 0.13 -3.98
C LEU A 32 -9.23 1.50 -4.53
N LYS A 33 -10.12 1.55 -5.51
CA LYS A 33 -10.60 2.83 -6.05
C LYS A 33 -11.36 3.64 -5.01
N GLN A 34 -12.15 2.98 -4.18
CA GLN A 34 -12.87 3.64 -3.09
C GLN A 34 -11.90 4.22 -2.06
N LEU A 35 -10.88 3.47 -1.68
CA LEU A 35 -9.87 3.94 -0.73
C LEU A 35 -9.04 5.10 -1.30
N GLU A 36 -8.70 5.04 -2.58
CA GLU A 36 -7.98 6.12 -3.24
C GLU A 36 -8.80 7.40 -3.25
N LYS A 37 -10.10 7.31 -3.57
CA LYS A 37 -11.00 8.45 -3.54
C LYS A 37 -11.10 9.04 -2.14
N ARG A 38 -11.24 8.19 -1.13
CA ARG A 38 -11.30 8.63 0.27
C ARG A 38 -10.01 9.31 0.68
N SER A 39 -8.87 8.77 0.27
CA SER A 39 -7.57 9.37 0.56
C SER A 39 -7.49 10.79 0.03
N PHE A 40 -7.95 11.01 -1.19
CA PHE A 40 -7.96 12.34 -1.80
C PHE A 40 -8.97 13.27 -1.14
N ASP A 41 -10.22 12.81 -0.99
CA ASP A 41 -11.32 13.65 -0.50
C ASP A 41 -11.11 14.07 0.96
N GLU A 42 -10.58 13.17 1.80
CA GLU A 42 -10.43 13.40 3.23
C GLU A 42 -8.99 13.69 3.64
N GLN A 43 -8.07 13.73 2.70
CA GLN A 43 -6.63 13.87 2.96
C GLN A 43 -6.18 12.87 4.00
N GLN A 44 -6.48 11.59 3.75
CA GLN A 44 -6.28 10.51 4.68
C GLN A 44 -5.44 9.41 4.04
N SER A 45 -4.37 9.00 4.72
CA SER A 45 -3.60 7.82 4.30
C SER A 45 -4.40 6.56 4.57
N GLN A 46 -4.39 5.61 3.64
CA GLN A 46 -5.11 4.35 3.77
C GLN A 46 -4.10 3.21 3.94
N LEU A 47 -4.19 2.49 5.06
CA LEU A 47 -3.31 1.38 5.39
C LEU A 47 -4.07 0.07 5.25
N PHE A 48 -3.40 -0.96 4.74
CA PHE A 48 -3.97 -2.30 4.69
C PHE A 48 -2.86 -3.34 4.66
N ILE A 49 -3.22 -4.56 4.99
CA ILE A 49 -2.30 -5.70 5.00
C ILE A 49 -2.81 -6.78 4.07
N GLU A 50 -1.93 -7.71 3.73
CA GLU A 50 -2.29 -8.89 2.96
C GLU A 50 -1.50 -10.09 3.50
N THR A 51 -1.96 -11.29 3.21
CA THR A 51 -1.17 -12.48 3.56
C THR A 51 0.14 -12.44 2.79
N PRO A 52 1.26 -12.92 3.38
CA PRO A 52 2.56 -12.86 2.70
C PRO A 52 2.58 -13.47 1.31
N TYR A 53 1.71 -14.46 1.05
CA TYR A 53 1.65 -15.14 -0.24
C TYR A 53 1.03 -14.30 -1.35
N ARG A 54 0.35 -13.18 -1.01
CA ARG A 54 -0.35 -12.33 -1.98
C ARG A 54 0.29 -10.97 -2.15
N ASN A 55 1.41 -10.69 -1.48
CA ASN A 55 2.03 -9.36 -1.51
C ASN A 55 2.33 -8.89 -2.94
N ASN A 56 2.91 -9.77 -3.77
CA ASN A 56 3.25 -9.38 -5.15
C ASN A 56 2.00 -9.15 -6.00
N SER A 57 0.96 -9.96 -5.81
CA SER A 57 -0.31 -9.80 -6.52
C SER A 57 -1.00 -8.49 -6.14
N ILE A 58 -1.00 -8.16 -4.85
CA ILE A 58 -1.56 -6.89 -4.36
C ILE A 58 -0.79 -5.70 -4.93
N LEU A 59 0.53 -5.77 -4.93
CA LEU A 59 1.36 -4.67 -5.45
C LEU A 59 1.12 -4.46 -6.95
N GLU A 60 0.97 -5.54 -7.71
CA GLU A 60 0.62 -5.45 -9.13
C GLU A 60 -0.73 -4.74 -9.31
N ASP A 61 -1.75 -5.11 -8.54
CA ASP A 61 -3.06 -4.47 -8.62
C ASP A 61 -2.97 -2.99 -8.22
N LEU A 62 -2.26 -2.67 -7.17
CA LEU A 62 -2.06 -1.28 -6.73
C LEU A 62 -1.45 -0.45 -7.85
N SER A 63 -0.41 -0.95 -8.49
CA SER A 63 0.30 -0.20 -9.52
C SER A 63 -0.50 -0.03 -10.81
N THR A 64 -1.47 -0.92 -11.07
CA THR A 64 -2.28 -0.87 -12.29
C THR A 64 -3.64 -0.21 -12.11
N VAL A 65 -4.26 -0.34 -10.94
CA VAL A 65 -5.61 0.16 -10.66
C VAL A 65 -5.60 1.62 -10.22
N LEU A 66 -4.63 2.01 -9.39
CA LEU A 66 -4.57 3.36 -8.84
C LEU A 66 -4.04 4.37 -9.87
N HIS A 67 -4.35 5.64 -9.62
CA HIS A 67 -3.83 6.73 -10.44
C HIS A 67 -2.29 6.68 -10.46
N PRO A 68 -1.65 6.93 -11.61
CA PRO A 68 -0.17 6.81 -11.71
C PRO A 68 0.61 7.64 -10.69
N GLU A 69 0.08 8.78 -10.27
CA GLU A 69 0.74 9.67 -9.32
C GLU A 69 0.39 9.38 -7.85
N THR A 70 -0.52 8.43 -7.59
CA THR A 70 -0.82 8.02 -6.21
C THR A 70 0.40 7.39 -5.58
N ARG A 71 0.76 7.83 -4.38
CA ARG A 71 1.93 7.30 -3.66
C ARG A 71 1.57 6.00 -2.95
N ILE A 72 2.46 5.03 -3.07
CA ILE A 72 2.30 3.71 -2.45
C ILE A 72 3.56 3.44 -1.64
N CYS A 73 3.39 3.14 -0.36
CA CYS A 73 4.47 2.68 0.50
C CYS A 73 4.34 1.17 0.74
N VAL A 74 5.42 0.45 0.55
CA VAL A 74 5.54 -0.94 0.97
C VAL A 74 6.51 -0.98 2.14
N ALA A 75 6.03 -1.44 3.29
CA ALA A 75 6.85 -1.61 4.49
C ALA A 75 6.84 -3.10 4.86
N CYS A 76 7.96 -3.77 4.74
CA CYS A 76 8.03 -5.18 5.06
C CYS A 76 9.20 -5.51 5.98
N ASP A 77 9.07 -6.61 6.72
CA ASP A 77 10.05 -7.09 7.69
C ASP A 77 10.45 -6.01 8.71
N LEU A 78 9.47 -5.19 9.14
CA LEU A 78 9.72 -4.10 10.09
C LEU A 78 10.44 -4.62 11.34
N THR A 79 11.46 -3.86 11.77
CA THR A 79 12.33 -4.15 12.92
C THR A 79 13.25 -5.35 12.74
N LEU A 80 13.19 -6.06 11.60
CA LEU A 80 14.09 -7.17 11.29
C LEU A 80 15.29 -6.67 10.47
N PRO A 81 16.41 -7.45 10.43
CA PRO A 81 17.56 -7.06 9.61
C PRO A 81 17.24 -6.89 8.12
N SER A 82 16.21 -7.59 7.63
CA SER A 82 15.76 -7.50 6.25
C SER A 82 14.71 -6.40 6.03
N GLU A 83 14.55 -5.47 6.96
CA GLU A 83 13.56 -4.41 6.86
C GLU A 83 13.69 -3.64 5.54
N TYR A 84 12.54 -3.39 4.91
CA TYR A 84 12.47 -2.64 3.67
C TYR A 84 11.26 -1.71 3.75
N ILE A 85 11.50 -0.42 3.55
CA ILE A 85 10.44 0.59 3.53
C ILE A 85 10.71 1.50 2.34
N LYS A 86 9.76 1.55 1.39
CA LYS A 86 9.92 2.42 0.23
C LYS A 86 8.58 3.02 -0.18
N THR A 87 8.58 4.31 -0.44
CA THR A 87 7.44 5.06 -0.94
C THR A 87 7.75 5.59 -2.33
N GLN A 88 6.91 5.27 -3.30
CA GLN A 88 7.01 5.82 -4.65
C GLN A 88 5.63 5.81 -5.30
N THR A 89 5.50 6.45 -6.45
CA THR A 89 4.21 6.51 -7.16
C THR A 89 3.83 5.15 -7.73
N ALA A 90 2.52 4.98 -8.01
CA ALA A 90 2.04 3.76 -8.66
C ALA A 90 2.75 3.52 -10.00
N LYS A 91 2.99 4.59 -10.74
CA LYS A 91 3.73 4.53 -12.00
C LYS A 91 5.12 3.92 -11.83
N ASP A 92 5.85 4.36 -10.80
CA ASP A 92 7.19 3.85 -10.54
C ASP A 92 7.19 2.40 -10.06
N TRP A 93 6.17 2.01 -9.28
CA TRP A 93 6.06 0.63 -8.81
C TRP A 93 5.83 -0.37 -9.95
N LYS A 94 5.23 0.04 -11.07
CA LYS A 94 5.07 -0.83 -12.25
C LYS A 94 6.39 -1.38 -12.77
N PHE A 95 7.45 -0.64 -12.58
CA PHE A 95 8.78 -1.00 -13.08
C PHE A 95 9.67 -1.59 -11.99
N SER A 96 9.13 -1.78 -10.78
CA SER A 96 9.88 -2.37 -9.68
C SER A 96 10.06 -3.87 -9.90
N LYS A 97 11.24 -4.37 -9.55
CA LYS A 97 11.57 -5.80 -9.63
C LYS A 97 11.64 -6.44 -8.24
N MET A 98 11.21 -5.73 -7.20
CA MET A 98 11.23 -6.28 -5.84
C MET A 98 10.25 -7.44 -5.69
N ASP A 99 10.67 -8.45 -4.95
CA ASP A 99 9.87 -9.62 -4.62
C ASP A 99 9.54 -9.62 -3.13
N PHE A 100 8.25 -9.50 -2.80
CA PHE A 100 7.78 -9.49 -1.42
C PHE A 100 7.08 -10.78 -1.02
N HIS A 101 7.23 -11.84 -1.82
CA HIS A 101 6.60 -13.13 -1.54
C HIS A 101 7.08 -13.69 -0.19
N LYS A 102 6.14 -14.13 0.64
CA LYS A 102 6.39 -14.68 1.98
C LYS A 102 7.02 -13.71 2.98
N ARG A 103 7.02 -12.40 2.69
CA ARG A 103 7.53 -11.39 3.63
C ARG A 103 6.36 -10.65 4.26
N PRO A 104 6.29 -10.53 5.60
CA PRO A 104 5.25 -9.71 6.24
C PRO A 104 5.33 -8.27 5.76
N ALA A 105 4.25 -7.77 5.20
CA ALA A 105 4.23 -6.43 4.61
C ALA A 105 2.96 -5.66 4.97
N LEU A 106 3.13 -4.35 5.09
CA LEU A 106 2.06 -3.38 5.25
C LEU A 106 2.10 -2.43 4.06
N PHE A 107 0.93 -2.10 3.54
CA PHE A 107 0.80 -1.19 2.41
C PHE A 107 0.09 0.08 2.84
N ILE A 108 0.58 1.22 2.35
CA ILE A 108 -0.02 2.53 2.61
C ILE A 108 -0.20 3.23 1.28
N ILE A 109 -1.38 3.76 1.03
CA ILE A 109 -1.63 4.57 -0.16
C ILE A 109 -2.05 5.97 0.24
N GLN A 110 -1.65 6.95 -0.56
CA GLN A 110 -2.07 8.34 -0.40
C GLN A 110 -2.16 9.01 -1.76
N LYS A 111 -3.33 9.54 -2.07
CA LYS A 111 -3.54 10.37 -3.24
C LYS A 111 -3.63 11.83 -2.81
N ASP A 112 -2.73 12.64 -3.32
CA ASP A 112 -2.69 14.08 -3.02
C ASP A 112 -3.60 14.91 -3.91
#